data_636da425ae8576d7d7fac5a6887eaf29
#
_entry.id   636da425ae8576d7d7fac5a6887eaf29
#
_cell.length_a   1.000
_cell.length_b   1.000
_cell.length_c   1.000
_cell.angle_alpha   90.00
_cell.angle_beta   90.00
_cell.angle_gamma   90.00
#
_symmetry.space_group_name_H-M   'P 1'
#
loop_
_entity.id
_entity.type
_entity.pdbx_description
1 polymer ?
#
loop_
_entity_poly.entity_id
_entity_poly.type
_entity_poly.pdbx_seq_one_letter_code
_entity_poly.pdbx_strand_id
1 'polypeptide(L)'
;MKWFFRNAVFGVVLIAVVGLAGCRKSTEQLSSTTQAFTIKGTVLGVDQQKGELTLQHEAIPGFMEAMTMPYKLERPEMAKEFHPGDIIRARLLTEKDSDGVYHHTRLNEIAILAQKHLDVTPTANYHVPTKGDAIPDFEMTDQDGKTFHFASLKGKAVLLTFIYTRCPIGDYCPKMSHNFQAIRGMMQNDAAVRDHADFVSASFDPVFDTPSVLRAYGKNYVGSNDFSQWQFVRPKDDKSLKAMEQFFNVGATPESNGSLTHSLSTILIDRDGHIAEWFPGNEWDPVDVYAKMKALTAK
;
A
#
# COMPACT_ATOMS: atom_id res chain seq x y z
N MET A 1 -84.41 50.43 21.27
CA MET A 1 -84.76 48.99 21.53
C MET A 1 -83.53 48.17 21.26
N LYS A 2 -83.11 47.47 22.27
CA LYS A 2 -81.86 46.67 22.46
C LYS A 2 -81.68 45.61 21.41
N TRP A 3 -80.44 45.38 20.95
CA TRP A 3 -79.95 44.01 20.88
C TRP A 3 -78.40 43.97 20.78
N PHE A 4 -77.82 43.09 21.63
CA PHE A 4 -76.42 42.77 21.76
C PHE A 4 -75.94 41.83 20.65
N PHE A 5 -74.76 42.06 20.09
CA PHE A 5 -73.96 40.92 19.56
C PHE A 5 -72.50 40.99 20.00
N ARG A 6 -72.09 39.97 20.60
CA ARG A 6 -70.77 39.66 21.20
C ARG A 6 -69.79 39.33 20.12
N ASN A 7 -68.70 40.09 20.01
CA ASN A 7 -67.58 39.77 19.12
C ASN A 7 -66.70 38.72 19.78
N ALA A 8 -66.54 37.55 19.13
CA ALA A 8 -65.50 36.55 19.42
C ALA A 8 -64.23 36.89 18.62
N VAL A 9 -63.16 37.16 19.35
CA VAL A 9 -61.82 37.38 18.77
C VAL A 9 -61.21 36.01 18.55
N PHE A 10 -60.99 35.63 17.29
CA PHE A 10 -60.13 34.51 16.91
C PHE A 10 -58.69 34.96 16.79
N GLY A 11 -57.85 34.60 17.77
CA GLY A 11 -56.41 34.80 17.69
C GLY A 11 -55.78 33.76 16.72
N VAL A 12 -55.20 34.27 15.65
CA VAL A 12 -54.39 33.48 14.74
C VAL A 12 -52.95 33.43 15.31
N VAL A 13 -52.56 32.28 15.82
CA VAL A 13 -51.16 32.03 16.22
C VAL A 13 -50.37 31.66 14.97
N LEU A 14 -49.48 32.56 14.52
CA LEU A 14 -48.53 32.33 13.45
C LEU A 14 -47.35 31.58 14.03
N ILE A 15 -47.24 30.29 13.78
CA ILE A 15 -46.05 29.49 14.11
C ILE A 15 -45.03 29.69 12.98
N ALA A 16 -44.00 30.48 13.24
CA ALA A 16 -42.83 30.59 12.36
C ALA A 16 -41.97 29.32 12.47
N VAL A 17 -42.03 28.46 11.46
CA VAL A 17 -41.10 27.32 11.31
C VAL A 17 -39.80 27.87 10.75
N VAL A 18 -38.78 28.03 11.63
CA VAL A 18 -37.42 28.30 11.22
C VAL A 18 -36.83 27.03 10.66
N GLY A 19 -36.76 26.92 9.34
CA GLY A 19 -36.08 25.84 8.66
C GLY A 19 -34.58 25.97 8.84
N LEU A 20 -33.99 25.15 9.70
CA LEU A 20 -32.54 24.91 9.75
C LEU A 20 -32.16 24.15 8.47
N ALA A 21 -31.69 24.87 7.45
CA ALA A 21 -30.98 24.29 6.31
C ALA A 21 -29.64 23.77 6.79
N GLY A 22 -29.62 22.56 7.32
CA GLY A 22 -28.40 21.83 7.58
C GLY A 22 -27.78 21.46 6.23
N CYS A 23 -26.63 22.06 5.91
CA CYS A 23 -25.76 21.56 4.85
C CYS A 23 -25.36 20.11 5.19
N ARG A 24 -26.10 19.14 4.65
CA ARG A 24 -25.63 17.76 4.55
C ARG A 24 -24.49 17.78 3.50
N LYS A 25 -23.25 17.75 3.96
CA LYS A 25 -22.17 17.24 3.13
C LYS A 25 -22.58 15.83 2.71
N SER A 26 -22.94 15.68 1.44
CA SER A 26 -23.03 14.37 0.82
C SER A 26 -21.63 13.79 0.81
N THR A 27 -21.29 13.00 1.83
CA THR A 27 -20.25 12.00 1.70
C THR A 27 -20.81 11.04 0.67
N GLU A 28 -20.27 11.03 -0.54
CA GLU A 28 -20.44 9.96 -1.49
C GLU A 28 -19.95 8.71 -0.80
N GLN A 29 -20.86 7.96 -0.22
CA GLN A 29 -20.63 6.61 0.28
C GLN A 29 -20.54 5.76 -0.99
N LEU A 30 -19.31 5.56 -1.48
CA LEU A 30 -19.01 4.46 -2.40
C LEU A 30 -19.64 3.22 -1.78
N SER A 31 -20.61 2.63 -2.47
CA SER A 31 -21.24 1.39 -2.02
C SER A 31 -20.25 0.26 -2.23
N SER A 32 -19.40 0.02 -1.23
CA SER A 32 -18.55 -1.16 -1.18
C SER A 32 -19.41 -2.36 -0.79
N THR A 33 -19.30 -3.45 -1.55
CA THR A 33 -19.96 -4.71 -1.20
C THR A 33 -18.95 -5.59 -0.48
N THR A 34 -19.17 -5.87 0.79
CA THR A 34 -18.34 -6.83 1.53
C THR A 34 -18.52 -8.22 0.94
N GLN A 35 -17.42 -8.82 0.50
CA GLN A 35 -17.33 -10.19 0.04
C GLN A 35 -16.60 -11.04 1.07
N ALA A 36 -16.94 -12.32 1.12
CA ALA A 36 -16.35 -13.26 2.05
C ALA A 36 -15.89 -14.51 1.30
N PHE A 37 -14.65 -14.92 1.55
CA PHE A 37 -14.04 -16.11 0.98
C PHE A 37 -13.54 -17.03 2.09
N THR A 38 -13.38 -18.30 1.79
CA THR A 38 -12.67 -19.21 2.70
C THR A 38 -11.22 -19.26 2.32
N ILE A 39 -10.34 -19.03 3.30
CA ILE A 39 -8.88 -19.14 3.15
C ILE A 39 -8.37 -20.27 4.03
N LYS A 40 -7.41 -21.03 3.53
CA LYS A 40 -6.65 -22.03 4.27
C LYS A 40 -5.18 -21.84 3.99
N GLY A 41 -4.35 -21.90 5.03
CA GLY A 41 -2.91 -21.68 4.87
C GLY A 41 -2.14 -21.99 6.12
N THR A 42 -0.80 -21.87 5.99
CA THR A 42 0.15 -22.02 7.08
C THR A 42 0.60 -20.64 7.54
N VAL A 43 0.57 -20.41 8.85
CA VAL A 43 1.13 -19.19 9.46
C VAL A 43 2.65 -19.25 9.35
N LEU A 44 3.27 -18.30 8.67
CA LEU A 44 4.72 -18.17 8.58
C LEU A 44 5.27 -17.10 9.52
N GLY A 45 4.45 -16.13 9.90
CA GLY A 45 4.83 -15.04 10.79
C GLY A 45 3.62 -14.45 11.51
N VAL A 46 3.89 -13.84 12.67
CA VAL A 46 2.89 -13.17 13.50
C VAL A 46 3.44 -11.81 13.91
N ASP A 47 2.75 -10.74 13.54
CA ASP A 47 3.00 -9.39 14.05
C ASP A 47 1.93 -9.04 15.11
N GLN A 48 2.28 -9.24 16.38
CA GLN A 48 1.36 -8.97 17.49
C GLN A 48 1.06 -7.48 17.66
N GLN A 49 1.96 -6.58 17.27
CA GLN A 49 1.77 -5.14 17.41
C GLN A 49 0.77 -4.62 16.38
N LYS A 50 0.82 -5.15 15.16
CA LYS A 50 -0.09 -4.79 14.08
C LYS A 50 -1.36 -5.63 14.05
N GLY A 51 -1.40 -6.75 14.76
CA GLY A 51 -2.50 -7.72 14.68
C GLY A 51 -2.58 -8.40 13.32
N GLU A 52 -1.42 -8.80 12.77
CA GLU A 52 -1.30 -9.39 11.44
C GLU A 52 -0.72 -10.81 11.48
N LEU A 53 -1.20 -11.67 10.57
CA LEU A 53 -0.63 -12.98 10.28
C LEU A 53 -0.07 -13.00 8.86
N THR A 54 1.18 -13.41 8.70
CA THR A 54 1.71 -13.76 7.38
C THR A 54 1.33 -15.22 7.08
N LEU A 55 0.49 -15.43 6.07
CA LEU A 55 0.00 -16.74 5.67
C LEU A 55 0.58 -17.16 4.32
N GLN A 56 1.07 -18.38 4.23
CA GLN A 56 1.19 -19.11 2.98
C GLN A 56 -0.13 -19.85 2.75
N HIS A 57 -0.99 -19.31 1.90
CA HIS A 57 -2.34 -19.86 1.71
C HIS A 57 -2.49 -20.58 0.37
N GLU A 58 -3.43 -21.53 0.34
CA GLU A 58 -3.89 -22.17 -0.88
C GLU A 58 -4.66 -21.18 -1.77
N ALA A 59 -4.89 -21.54 -3.04
CA ALA A 59 -5.73 -20.73 -3.92
C ALA A 59 -7.11 -20.46 -3.30
N ILE A 60 -7.57 -19.22 -3.42
CA ILE A 60 -8.91 -18.80 -2.98
C ILE A 60 -9.78 -18.66 -4.22
N PRO A 61 -10.65 -19.65 -4.51
CA PRO A 61 -11.43 -19.68 -5.75
C PRO A 61 -12.25 -18.41 -5.96
N GLY A 62 -12.11 -17.81 -7.15
CA GLY A 62 -12.81 -16.58 -7.51
C GLY A 62 -12.25 -15.29 -6.92
N PHE A 63 -11.12 -15.37 -6.20
CA PHE A 63 -10.50 -14.20 -5.60
C PHE A 63 -9.00 -14.11 -5.91
N MET A 64 -8.19 -15.05 -5.43
CA MET A 64 -6.74 -15.03 -5.69
C MET A 64 -6.15 -16.44 -5.62
N GLU A 65 -4.98 -16.58 -6.21
CA GLU A 65 -4.24 -17.83 -6.21
C GLU A 65 -3.49 -18.09 -4.90
N ALA A 66 -2.85 -19.27 -4.82
CA ALA A 66 -1.99 -19.61 -3.70
C ALA A 66 -0.81 -18.64 -3.60
N MET A 67 -0.61 -18.04 -2.43
CA MET A 67 0.48 -17.08 -2.21
C MET A 67 0.82 -16.94 -0.73
N THR A 68 1.87 -16.17 -0.44
CA THR A 68 2.24 -15.78 0.91
C THR A 68 2.05 -14.28 1.07
N MET A 69 1.20 -13.85 2.01
CA MET A 69 0.98 -12.42 2.25
C MET A 69 0.51 -12.16 3.69
N PRO A 70 0.70 -10.92 4.20
CA PRO A 70 0.16 -10.50 5.48
C PRO A 70 -1.34 -10.25 5.38
N TYR A 71 -2.05 -10.64 6.43
CA TYR A 71 -3.47 -10.38 6.61
C TYR A 71 -3.73 -9.77 7.98
N LYS A 72 -4.47 -8.69 8.02
CA LYS A 72 -4.99 -8.12 9.28
C LYS A 72 -6.01 -9.06 9.90
N LEU A 73 -5.99 -9.13 11.21
CA LEU A 73 -7.04 -9.78 11.97
C LEU A 73 -8.17 -8.77 12.23
N GLU A 74 -9.43 -9.19 12.09
CA GLU A 74 -10.58 -8.37 12.49
C GLU A 74 -10.52 -8.02 13.98
N ARG A 75 -9.91 -8.90 14.79
CA ARG A 75 -9.58 -8.69 16.19
C ARG A 75 -8.07 -8.79 16.39
N PRO A 76 -7.35 -7.66 16.38
CA PRO A 76 -5.89 -7.62 16.44
C PRO A 76 -5.30 -8.33 17.67
N GLU A 77 -6.01 -8.31 18.81
CA GLU A 77 -5.60 -8.94 20.06
C GLU A 77 -5.48 -10.46 19.97
N MET A 78 -6.09 -11.07 18.96
CA MET A 78 -5.99 -12.52 18.74
C MET A 78 -4.65 -12.95 18.15
N ALA A 79 -3.83 -12.03 17.64
CA ALA A 79 -2.54 -12.37 17.05
C ALA A 79 -1.64 -13.19 18.00
N LYS A 80 -1.75 -12.96 19.31
CA LYS A 80 -0.99 -13.69 20.34
C LYS A 80 -1.31 -15.20 20.45
N GLU A 81 -2.45 -15.63 19.89
CA GLU A 81 -2.89 -17.03 19.93
C GLU A 81 -2.27 -17.88 18.80
N PHE A 82 -1.62 -17.23 17.83
CA PHE A 82 -1.06 -17.90 16.66
C PHE A 82 0.47 -17.99 16.73
N HIS A 83 0.99 -19.07 16.14
CA HIS A 83 2.43 -19.32 16.06
C HIS A 83 2.82 -19.72 14.63
N PRO A 84 4.04 -19.38 14.19
CA PRO A 84 4.57 -19.92 12.94
C PRO A 84 4.48 -21.45 12.91
N GLY A 85 3.94 -22.00 11.82
CA GLY A 85 3.65 -23.41 11.67
C GLY A 85 2.21 -23.81 11.89
N ASP A 86 1.38 -22.96 12.47
CA ASP A 86 -0.05 -23.22 12.58
C ASP A 86 -0.69 -23.31 11.20
N ILE A 87 -1.44 -24.37 10.95
CA ILE A 87 -2.29 -24.51 9.77
C ILE A 87 -3.67 -24.03 10.16
N ILE A 88 -4.15 -22.99 9.48
CA ILE A 88 -5.44 -22.37 9.81
C ILE A 88 -6.41 -22.45 8.64
N ARG A 89 -7.68 -22.38 8.99
CA ARG A 89 -8.77 -22.02 8.09
C ARG A 89 -9.45 -20.79 8.66
N ALA A 90 -9.70 -19.80 7.80
CA ALA A 90 -10.34 -18.57 8.20
C ALA A 90 -11.37 -18.12 7.17
N ARG A 91 -12.17 -17.14 7.54
CA ARG A 91 -13.00 -16.37 6.63
C ARG A 91 -12.24 -15.08 6.30
N LEU A 92 -11.98 -14.88 5.01
CA LEU A 92 -11.36 -13.67 4.47
C LEU A 92 -12.46 -12.71 4.06
N LEU A 93 -12.52 -11.57 4.71
CA LEU A 93 -13.43 -10.48 4.37
C LEU A 93 -12.69 -9.44 3.55
N THR A 94 -13.32 -8.92 2.52
CA THR A 94 -12.80 -7.82 1.71
C THR A 94 -13.95 -6.98 1.16
N GLU A 95 -13.68 -5.75 0.80
CA GLU A 95 -14.64 -4.83 0.23
C GLU A 95 -14.27 -4.60 -1.23
N LYS A 96 -15.24 -4.76 -2.13
CA LYS A 96 -15.05 -4.51 -3.56
C LYS A 96 -15.71 -3.20 -3.92
N ASP A 97 -14.95 -2.28 -4.54
CA ASP A 97 -15.48 -1.02 -5.03
C ASP A 97 -16.16 -1.16 -6.41
N SER A 98 -16.66 -0.04 -6.94
CA SER A 98 -17.34 0.01 -8.25
C SER A 98 -16.42 -0.35 -9.42
N ASP A 99 -15.12 -0.16 -9.26
CA ASP A 99 -14.11 -0.42 -10.29
C ASP A 99 -13.59 -1.86 -10.23
N GLY A 100 -14.12 -2.64 -9.27
CA GLY A 100 -13.77 -4.04 -9.08
C GLY A 100 -12.51 -4.26 -8.25
N VAL A 101 -11.96 -3.22 -7.62
CA VAL A 101 -10.77 -3.29 -6.78
C VAL A 101 -11.16 -3.71 -5.36
N TYR A 102 -10.33 -4.57 -4.77
CA TYR A 102 -10.53 -5.09 -3.42
C TYR A 102 -9.74 -4.28 -2.39
N HIS A 103 -10.42 -3.94 -1.28
CA HIS A 103 -9.88 -3.14 -0.18
C HIS A 103 -10.20 -3.76 1.18
N HIS A 104 -9.53 -3.31 2.24
CA HIS A 104 -9.80 -3.65 3.64
C HIS A 104 -9.86 -5.15 3.91
N THR A 105 -8.90 -5.89 3.34
CA THR A 105 -8.81 -7.34 3.48
C THR A 105 -8.44 -7.73 4.92
N ARG A 106 -9.26 -8.58 5.58
CA ARG A 106 -9.08 -8.99 6.96
C ARG A 106 -9.58 -10.42 7.22
N LEU A 107 -9.02 -11.07 8.22
CA LEU A 107 -9.41 -12.42 8.63
C LEU A 107 -10.33 -12.39 9.85
N ASN A 108 -11.38 -13.20 9.79
CA ASN A 108 -12.20 -13.54 10.96
C ASN A 108 -12.54 -15.06 10.98
N GLU A 109 -13.25 -15.50 12.01
CA GLU A 109 -13.68 -16.89 12.16
C GLU A 109 -12.55 -17.90 11.96
N ILE A 110 -11.39 -17.63 12.59
CA ILE A 110 -10.16 -18.40 12.37
C ILE A 110 -10.20 -19.66 13.22
N ALA A 111 -9.98 -20.80 12.58
CA ALA A 111 -9.82 -22.10 13.22
C ALA A 111 -8.41 -22.64 12.97
N ILE A 112 -7.69 -23.02 14.03
CA ILE A 112 -6.42 -23.73 13.93
C ILE A 112 -6.74 -25.20 13.64
N LEU A 113 -6.32 -25.70 12.49
CA LEU A 113 -6.53 -27.07 12.04
C LEU A 113 -5.44 -28.01 12.50
N ALA A 114 -4.22 -27.53 12.58
CA ALA A 114 -3.04 -28.26 13.07
C ALA A 114 -1.97 -27.28 13.53
N GLN A 115 -1.16 -27.71 14.48
CA GLN A 115 0.04 -27.00 14.93
C GLN A 115 1.27 -27.80 14.55
N LYS A 116 2.13 -27.22 13.72
CA LYS A 116 3.43 -27.77 13.39
C LYS A 116 4.47 -26.78 13.90
N HIS A 117 5.42 -27.26 14.72
CA HIS A 117 6.61 -26.48 14.95
C HIS A 117 7.39 -26.43 13.64
N LEU A 118 7.43 -25.24 13.03
CA LEU A 118 8.36 -24.99 11.96
C LEU A 118 9.71 -24.70 12.62
N ASP A 119 10.64 -25.64 12.51
CA ASP A 119 12.06 -25.32 12.62
C ASP A 119 12.40 -24.49 11.36
N VAL A 120 11.97 -23.23 11.36
CA VAL A 120 12.25 -22.30 10.26
C VAL A 120 13.69 -21.83 10.47
N THR A 121 14.63 -22.59 9.95
CA THR A 121 15.91 -22.01 9.58
C THR A 121 15.65 -21.18 8.33
N PRO A 122 15.79 -19.84 8.35
CA PRO A 122 15.62 -19.02 7.16
C PRO A 122 16.58 -19.53 6.08
N THR A 123 16.03 -20.13 5.02
CA THR A 123 16.83 -20.70 3.91
C THR A 123 17.33 -19.64 2.94
N ALA A 124 17.00 -18.35 3.15
CA ALA A 124 17.51 -17.23 2.37
C ALA A 124 18.09 -16.19 3.31
N ASN A 125 19.35 -15.81 3.08
CA ASN A 125 20.00 -14.68 3.74
C ASN A 125 19.42 -13.37 3.13
N TYR A 126 18.20 -13.03 3.48
CA TYR A 126 17.66 -11.71 3.18
C TYR A 126 18.26 -10.72 4.15
N HIS A 127 18.81 -9.65 3.60
CA HIS A 127 19.26 -8.53 4.40
C HIS A 127 18.03 -7.76 4.91
N VAL A 128 18.01 -7.45 6.19
CA VAL A 128 16.99 -6.55 6.75
C VAL A 128 17.51 -5.12 6.58
N PRO A 129 16.86 -4.28 5.76
CA PRO A 129 17.33 -2.92 5.53
C PRO A 129 17.44 -2.14 6.84
N THR A 130 18.62 -1.61 7.12
CA THR A 130 18.90 -0.84 8.32
C THR A 130 19.42 0.55 7.98
N LYS A 131 19.16 1.50 8.87
CA LYS A 131 19.66 2.86 8.71
C LYS A 131 21.18 2.89 8.60
N GLY A 132 21.69 3.55 7.58
CA GLY A 132 23.11 3.67 7.28
C GLY A 132 23.63 2.68 6.24
N ASP A 133 22.83 1.71 5.82
CA ASP A 133 23.22 0.80 4.74
C ASP A 133 23.38 1.56 3.43
N ALA A 134 24.51 1.37 2.77
CA ALA A 134 24.75 1.95 1.44
C ALA A 134 23.95 1.17 0.39
N ILE A 135 23.17 1.86 -0.43
CA ILE A 135 22.43 1.25 -1.53
C ILE A 135 23.40 0.81 -2.62
N PRO A 136 23.44 -0.47 -3.00
CA PRO A 136 24.22 -0.92 -4.14
C PRO A 136 23.75 -0.24 -5.44
N ASP A 137 24.66 -0.03 -6.35
CA ASP A 137 24.33 0.51 -7.67
C ASP A 137 23.74 -0.56 -8.57
N PHE A 138 22.46 -0.85 -8.38
CA PHE A 138 21.72 -1.78 -9.23
C PHE A 138 21.57 -1.20 -10.64
N GLU A 139 21.93 -1.97 -11.65
CA GLU A 139 21.66 -1.64 -13.05
C GLU A 139 20.22 -2.02 -13.39
N MET A 140 19.42 -1.01 -13.70
CA MET A 140 17.99 -1.13 -13.98
C MET A 140 17.69 -0.61 -15.40
N THR A 141 16.48 -0.86 -15.87
CA THR A 141 15.93 -0.25 -17.08
C THR A 141 14.75 0.61 -16.69
N ASP A 142 14.73 1.88 -17.12
CA ASP A 142 13.64 2.81 -16.82
C ASP A 142 12.44 2.64 -17.77
N GLN A 143 11.39 3.42 -17.55
CA GLN A 143 10.15 3.44 -18.34
C GLN A 143 10.37 3.92 -19.80
N ASP A 144 11.52 4.47 -20.13
CA ASP A 144 11.91 4.88 -21.48
C ASP A 144 12.83 3.87 -22.17
N GLY A 145 13.12 2.74 -21.50
CA GLY A 145 14.02 1.71 -21.98
C GLY A 145 15.50 2.06 -21.86
N LYS A 146 15.84 3.11 -21.10
CA LYS A 146 17.22 3.53 -20.86
C LYS A 146 17.77 2.84 -19.62
N THR A 147 19.10 2.69 -19.59
CA THR A 147 19.78 2.21 -18.39
C THR A 147 19.65 3.24 -17.27
N PHE A 148 19.25 2.77 -16.10
CA PHE A 148 19.10 3.55 -14.88
C PHE A 148 20.00 2.98 -13.79
N HIS A 149 20.72 3.85 -13.09
CA HIS A 149 21.59 3.52 -11.98
C HIS A 149 21.18 4.27 -10.72
N PHE A 150 21.13 3.61 -9.59
CA PHE A 150 20.85 4.27 -8.30
C PHE A 150 21.92 5.33 -7.97
N ALA A 151 23.15 5.12 -8.41
CA ALA A 151 24.22 6.12 -8.25
C ALA A 151 23.89 7.48 -8.90
N SER A 152 23.02 7.51 -9.92
CA SER A 152 22.60 8.77 -10.58
C SER A 152 21.73 9.66 -9.69
N LEU A 153 21.20 9.12 -8.59
CA LEU A 153 20.33 9.83 -7.65
C LEU A 153 21.10 10.49 -6.49
N LYS A 154 22.43 10.34 -6.43
CA LYS A 154 23.27 10.99 -5.41
C LYS A 154 23.06 12.50 -5.41
N GLY A 155 23.02 13.08 -4.23
CA GLY A 155 22.73 14.51 -4.02
C GLY A 155 21.25 14.80 -3.77
N LYS A 156 20.38 13.80 -3.91
CA LYS A 156 18.94 13.92 -3.66
C LYS A 156 18.47 12.96 -2.58
N ALA A 157 17.46 13.34 -1.82
CA ALA A 157 16.70 12.41 -1.00
C ALA A 157 15.78 11.59 -1.91
N VAL A 158 15.78 10.26 -1.79
CA VAL A 158 15.03 9.39 -2.68
C VAL A 158 14.04 8.54 -1.89
N LEU A 159 12.78 8.54 -2.32
CA LEU A 159 11.78 7.60 -1.82
C LEU A 159 11.61 6.46 -2.83
N LEU A 160 11.97 5.24 -2.40
CA LEU A 160 11.92 4.02 -3.20
C LEU A 160 10.81 3.11 -2.69
N THR A 161 10.00 2.57 -3.59
CA THR A 161 9.06 1.48 -3.30
C THR A 161 9.12 0.39 -4.36
N PHE A 162 8.56 -0.77 -4.04
CA PHE A 162 8.52 -1.93 -4.92
C PHE A 162 7.08 -2.21 -5.34
N ILE A 163 6.89 -2.45 -6.63
CA ILE A 163 5.58 -2.62 -7.26
C ILE A 163 5.58 -3.77 -8.27
N TYR A 164 4.40 -4.20 -8.68
CA TYR A 164 4.15 -4.77 -10.00
C TYR A 164 2.83 -4.22 -10.54
N THR A 165 2.80 -3.90 -11.86
CA THR A 165 1.75 -3.06 -12.44
C THR A 165 0.37 -3.72 -12.46
N ARG A 166 0.31 -5.05 -12.41
CA ARG A 166 -0.92 -5.84 -12.40
C ARG A 166 -1.35 -6.31 -10.99
N CYS A 167 -0.88 -5.64 -9.93
CA CYS A 167 -1.31 -5.93 -8.56
C CYS A 167 -2.83 -5.73 -8.42
N PRO A 168 -3.61 -6.78 -8.08
CA PRO A 168 -5.07 -6.68 -8.05
C PRO A 168 -5.60 -6.12 -6.72
N ILE A 169 -4.72 -5.83 -5.77
CA ILE A 169 -5.09 -5.42 -4.41
C ILE A 169 -4.85 -3.93 -4.24
N GLY A 170 -5.94 -3.15 -4.12
CA GLY A 170 -5.90 -1.70 -4.03
C GLY A 170 -5.09 -1.17 -2.85
N ASP A 171 -5.09 -1.88 -1.74
CA ASP A 171 -4.36 -1.51 -0.52
C ASP A 171 -2.83 -1.79 -0.59
N TYR A 172 -2.33 -2.36 -1.70
CA TYR A 172 -0.90 -2.67 -1.88
C TYR A 172 -0.21 -1.73 -2.88
N CYS A 173 0.24 -2.24 -4.03
CA CYS A 173 0.97 -1.42 -4.99
C CYS A 173 0.22 -0.16 -5.45
N PRO A 174 -1.12 -0.18 -5.69
CA PRO A 174 -1.87 1.03 -5.99
C PRO A 174 -1.81 2.05 -4.84
N LYS A 175 -1.99 1.62 -3.58
CA LYS A 175 -1.89 2.49 -2.40
C LYS A 175 -0.50 3.11 -2.29
N MET A 176 0.58 2.34 -2.48
CA MET A 176 1.95 2.88 -2.46
C MET A 176 2.14 3.96 -3.53
N SER A 177 1.64 3.73 -4.73
CA SER A 177 1.70 4.72 -5.81
C SER A 177 0.87 5.98 -5.51
N HIS A 178 -0.32 5.85 -4.90
CA HIS A 178 -1.11 7.00 -4.44
C HIS A 178 -0.43 7.77 -3.30
N ASN A 179 0.20 7.08 -2.37
CA ASN A 179 0.98 7.71 -1.30
C ASN A 179 2.15 8.53 -1.88
N PHE A 180 2.86 7.99 -2.86
CA PHE A 180 3.93 8.72 -3.57
C PHE A 180 3.38 9.94 -4.32
N GLN A 181 2.24 9.80 -4.98
CA GLN A 181 1.54 10.92 -5.63
C GLN A 181 1.16 12.00 -4.62
N ALA A 182 0.67 11.64 -3.43
CA ALA A 182 0.32 12.57 -2.37
C ALA A 182 1.57 13.32 -1.86
N ILE A 183 2.69 12.61 -1.60
CA ILE A 183 3.96 13.23 -1.18
C ILE A 183 4.46 14.19 -2.27
N ARG A 184 4.45 13.76 -3.53
CA ARG A 184 4.84 14.61 -4.66
C ARG A 184 3.96 15.86 -4.75
N GLY A 185 2.66 15.75 -4.47
CA GLY A 185 1.74 16.90 -4.39
C GLY A 185 2.13 17.90 -3.30
N MET A 186 2.53 17.43 -2.11
CA MET A 186 3.03 18.29 -1.02
C MET A 186 4.33 19.01 -1.39
N MET A 187 5.20 18.38 -2.18
CA MET A 187 6.48 18.96 -2.61
C MET A 187 6.31 20.10 -3.63
N GLN A 188 5.23 20.15 -4.40
CA GLN A 188 5.06 21.14 -5.48
C GLN A 188 5.22 22.58 -5.00
N ASN A 189 4.80 22.87 -3.78
CA ASN A 189 4.87 24.20 -3.18
C ASN A 189 6.11 24.42 -2.29
N ASP A 190 7.03 23.45 -2.25
CA ASP A 190 8.27 23.51 -1.47
C ASP A 190 9.47 23.28 -2.38
N ALA A 191 10.01 24.36 -2.96
CA ALA A 191 11.12 24.30 -3.91
C ALA A 191 12.37 23.62 -3.30
N ALA A 192 12.63 23.81 -2.02
CA ALA A 192 13.77 23.22 -1.33
C ALA A 192 13.70 21.69 -1.30
N VAL A 193 12.50 21.13 -1.20
CA VAL A 193 12.30 19.68 -1.27
C VAL A 193 12.19 19.22 -2.71
N ARG A 194 11.38 19.91 -3.52
CA ARG A 194 11.12 19.54 -4.92
C ARG A 194 12.40 19.39 -5.74
N ASP A 195 13.34 20.31 -5.57
CA ASP A 195 14.58 20.36 -6.38
C ASP A 195 15.66 19.38 -5.87
N HIS A 196 15.46 18.80 -4.66
CA HIS A 196 16.43 17.93 -3.98
C HIS A 196 15.86 16.57 -3.58
N ALA A 197 14.72 16.17 -4.14
CA ALA A 197 14.09 14.89 -3.84
C ALA A 197 13.53 14.24 -5.10
N ASP A 198 13.69 12.91 -5.19
CA ASP A 198 13.20 12.09 -6.29
C ASP A 198 12.45 10.86 -5.77
N PHE A 199 11.71 10.21 -6.67
CA PHE A 199 10.97 8.99 -6.41
C PHE A 199 11.41 7.87 -7.35
N VAL A 200 11.41 6.65 -6.85
CA VAL A 200 11.65 5.44 -7.64
C VAL A 200 10.60 4.39 -7.30
N SER A 201 9.89 3.90 -8.30
CA SER A 201 9.06 2.71 -8.20
C SER A 201 9.74 1.58 -8.96
N ALA A 202 10.28 0.59 -8.23
CA ALA A 202 11.00 -0.54 -8.81
C ALA A 202 10.06 -1.74 -8.96
N SER A 203 9.91 -2.24 -10.19
CA SER A 203 9.15 -3.45 -10.44
C SER A 203 9.96 -4.69 -10.07
N PHE A 204 9.31 -5.68 -9.47
CA PHE A 204 9.83 -7.03 -9.27
C PHE A 204 9.21 -8.06 -10.25
N ASP A 205 8.48 -7.60 -11.27
CA ASP A 205 7.92 -8.43 -12.36
C ASP A 205 8.52 -8.03 -13.73
N PRO A 206 9.85 -8.14 -13.93
CA PRO A 206 10.50 -7.62 -15.14
C PRO A 206 10.05 -8.30 -16.42
N VAL A 207 9.42 -9.47 -16.33
CA VAL A 207 8.90 -10.18 -17.52
C VAL A 207 7.66 -9.48 -18.04
N PHE A 208 6.73 -9.11 -17.20
CA PHE A 208 5.49 -8.43 -17.59
C PHE A 208 5.66 -6.92 -17.68
N ASP A 209 6.33 -6.31 -16.71
CA ASP A 209 6.49 -4.88 -16.56
C ASP A 209 7.60 -4.36 -17.50
N THR A 210 7.32 -4.44 -18.80
CA THR A 210 8.19 -3.86 -19.83
C THR A 210 8.26 -2.34 -19.67
N PRO A 211 9.26 -1.65 -20.26
CA PRO A 211 9.33 -0.18 -20.19
C PRO A 211 8.03 0.51 -20.62
N SER A 212 7.36 0.03 -21.67
CA SER A 212 6.09 0.60 -22.12
C SER A 212 4.94 0.38 -21.13
N VAL A 213 4.91 -0.76 -20.44
CA VAL A 213 3.93 -1.05 -19.37
C VAL A 213 4.18 -0.15 -18.16
N LEU A 214 5.44 -0.04 -17.72
CA LEU A 214 5.84 0.88 -16.64
C LEU A 214 5.50 2.34 -16.97
N ARG A 215 5.73 2.76 -18.22
CA ARG A 215 5.37 4.10 -18.66
C ARG A 215 3.86 4.34 -18.62
N ALA A 216 3.07 3.37 -19.08
CA ALA A 216 1.60 3.46 -19.05
C ALA A 216 1.08 3.51 -17.60
N TYR A 217 1.60 2.65 -16.73
CA TYR A 217 1.27 2.64 -15.31
C TYR A 217 1.66 3.97 -14.65
N GLY A 218 2.89 4.41 -14.81
CA GLY A 218 3.42 5.63 -14.20
C GLY A 218 2.65 6.88 -14.59
N LYS A 219 2.15 6.98 -15.83
CA LYS A 219 1.33 8.09 -16.29
C LYS A 219 0.09 8.34 -15.43
N ASN A 220 -0.52 7.29 -14.89
CA ASN A 220 -1.72 7.42 -14.05
C ASN A 220 -1.43 8.16 -12.74
N TYR A 221 -0.20 8.08 -12.24
CA TYR A 221 0.21 8.70 -10.97
C TYR A 221 1.01 9.99 -11.16
N VAL A 222 1.87 10.03 -12.17
CA VAL A 222 2.63 11.25 -12.51
C VAL A 222 1.75 12.34 -13.10
N GLY A 223 0.66 11.96 -13.79
CA GLY A 223 -0.29 12.88 -14.41
C GLY A 223 0.24 13.59 -15.65
N SER A 224 1.44 13.19 -16.15
CA SER A 224 2.09 13.79 -17.32
C SER A 224 3.01 12.78 -18.00
N ASN A 225 3.75 13.24 -19.04
CA ASN A 225 4.84 12.47 -19.66
C ASN A 225 6.22 12.83 -19.08
N ASP A 226 6.29 13.67 -18.07
CA ASP A 226 7.53 14.07 -17.43
C ASP A 226 7.82 13.18 -16.22
N PHE A 227 8.73 12.25 -16.41
CA PHE A 227 9.21 11.31 -15.42
C PHE A 227 10.52 11.75 -14.75
N SER A 228 10.97 12.98 -14.95
CA SER A 228 12.27 13.45 -14.45
C SER A 228 12.44 13.33 -12.94
N GLN A 229 11.35 13.45 -12.18
CA GLN A 229 11.35 13.37 -10.71
C GLN A 229 10.86 12.03 -10.16
N TRP A 230 10.18 11.21 -10.97
CA TRP A 230 9.64 9.92 -10.54
C TRP A 230 9.89 8.87 -11.61
N GLN A 231 10.88 8.01 -11.37
CA GLN A 231 11.28 6.95 -12.26
C GLN A 231 10.55 5.65 -11.94
N PHE A 232 10.11 4.96 -12.97
CA PHE A 232 9.55 3.61 -12.89
C PHE A 232 10.55 2.66 -13.56
N VAL A 233 11.17 1.82 -12.74
CA VAL A 233 12.30 1.01 -13.17
C VAL A 233 12.04 -0.47 -12.99
N ARG A 234 12.74 -1.29 -13.73
CA ARG A 234 12.75 -2.75 -13.59
C ARG A 234 14.17 -3.28 -13.57
N PRO A 235 14.47 -4.39 -12.88
CA PRO A 235 15.75 -5.06 -13.01
C PRO A 235 16.05 -5.45 -14.45
N LYS A 236 17.33 -5.37 -14.83
CA LYS A 236 17.79 -5.72 -16.17
C LYS A 236 17.61 -7.20 -16.48
N ASP A 237 17.85 -8.06 -15.49
CA ASP A 237 17.82 -9.51 -15.57
C ASP A 237 17.47 -10.16 -14.21
N ASP A 238 17.30 -11.49 -14.22
CA ASP A 238 16.95 -12.27 -13.02
C ASP A 238 18.01 -12.16 -11.92
N LYS A 239 19.29 -12.00 -12.27
CA LYS A 239 20.37 -11.84 -11.30
C LYS A 239 20.22 -10.49 -10.57
N SER A 240 19.95 -9.44 -11.30
CA SER A 240 19.70 -8.10 -10.74
C SER A 240 18.44 -8.06 -9.90
N LEU A 241 17.37 -8.75 -10.36
CA LEU A 241 16.14 -8.92 -9.60
C LEU A 241 16.41 -9.58 -8.25
N LYS A 242 17.08 -10.73 -8.25
CA LYS A 242 17.39 -11.49 -7.04
C LYS A 242 18.29 -10.72 -6.07
N ALA A 243 19.27 -9.99 -6.59
CA ALA A 243 20.14 -9.15 -5.76
C ALA A 243 19.35 -8.01 -5.09
N MET A 244 18.44 -7.36 -5.82
CA MET A 244 17.56 -6.32 -5.31
C MET A 244 16.61 -6.87 -4.24
N GLU A 245 15.95 -7.99 -4.51
CA GLU A 245 15.05 -8.66 -3.56
C GLU A 245 15.75 -9.01 -2.26
N GLN A 246 16.95 -9.58 -2.35
CA GLN A 246 17.75 -9.96 -1.19
C GLN A 246 18.21 -8.75 -0.38
N PHE A 247 18.64 -7.68 -1.04
CA PHE A 247 19.15 -6.50 -0.35
C PHE A 247 18.03 -5.74 0.39
N PHE A 248 16.86 -5.57 -0.25
CA PHE A 248 15.76 -4.80 0.31
C PHE A 248 14.76 -5.64 1.12
N ASN A 249 15.00 -6.92 1.30
CA ASN A 249 14.07 -7.85 1.95
C ASN A 249 12.68 -7.83 1.29
N VAL A 250 12.64 -7.71 -0.03
CA VAL A 250 11.42 -7.77 -0.83
C VAL A 250 11.41 -9.11 -1.56
N GLY A 251 10.79 -10.12 -0.94
CA GLY A 251 10.60 -11.40 -1.62
C GLY A 251 9.49 -11.29 -2.66
N ALA A 252 9.77 -11.70 -3.90
CA ALA A 252 8.75 -11.93 -4.91
C ALA A 252 8.80 -13.38 -5.36
N THR A 253 7.71 -14.12 -5.13
CA THR A 253 7.60 -15.52 -5.53
C THR A 253 6.53 -15.63 -6.62
N PRO A 254 6.89 -16.06 -7.84
CA PRO A 254 5.92 -16.31 -8.89
C PRO A 254 4.95 -17.42 -8.49
N GLU A 255 3.68 -17.17 -8.70
CA GLU A 255 2.60 -18.12 -8.49
C GLU A 255 2.18 -18.76 -9.81
N SER A 256 1.54 -19.93 -9.73
CA SER A 256 1.17 -20.72 -10.92
C SER A 256 0.22 -20.02 -11.90
N ASN A 257 -0.49 -19.00 -11.44
CA ASN A 257 -1.44 -18.19 -12.22
C ASN A 257 -0.85 -16.89 -12.76
N GLY A 258 0.44 -16.65 -12.50
CA GLY A 258 1.14 -15.45 -12.94
C GLY A 258 0.97 -14.23 -12.01
N SER A 259 0.38 -14.38 -10.81
CA SER A 259 0.49 -13.38 -9.75
C SER A 259 1.85 -13.48 -9.03
N LEU A 260 2.17 -12.49 -8.23
CA LEU A 260 3.40 -12.46 -7.44
C LEU A 260 3.07 -12.27 -5.97
N THR A 261 3.58 -13.17 -5.14
CA THR A 261 3.65 -12.95 -3.69
C THR A 261 4.85 -12.06 -3.40
N HIS A 262 4.63 -10.99 -2.66
CA HIS A 262 5.71 -10.09 -2.28
C HIS A 262 5.42 -9.38 -0.95
N SER A 263 6.50 -8.96 -0.28
CA SER A 263 6.41 -8.05 0.86
C SER A 263 6.36 -6.59 0.37
N LEU A 264 5.61 -5.75 1.08
CA LEU A 264 5.61 -4.31 0.81
C LEU A 264 6.75 -3.66 1.59
N SER A 265 7.51 -2.84 0.89
CA SER A 265 8.65 -2.13 1.45
C SER A 265 8.78 -0.77 0.80
N THR A 266 8.97 0.26 1.62
CA THR A 266 9.29 1.62 1.18
C THR A 266 10.54 2.08 1.91
N ILE A 267 11.49 2.64 1.17
CA ILE A 267 12.81 3.01 1.66
C ILE A 267 13.01 4.50 1.42
N LEU A 268 13.36 5.24 2.45
CA LEU A 268 13.87 6.60 2.32
C LEU A 268 15.40 6.56 2.30
N ILE A 269 15.98 7.08 1.25
CA ILE A 269 17.42 7.11 0.99
C ILE A 269 17.90 8.56 1.15
N ASP A 270 19.00 8.77 1.83
CA ASP A 270 19.61 10.09 1.99
C ASP A 270 20.41 10.52 0.73
N ARG A 271 20.92 11.75 0.78
CA ARG A 271 21.64 12.36 -0.35
C ARG A 271 22.99 11.70 -0.68
N ASP A 272 23.55 10.95 0.27
CA ASP A 272 24.79 10.20 0.09
C ASP A 272 24.54 8.79 -0.45
N GLY A 273 23.29 8.38 -0.55
CA GLY A 273 22.86 7.07 -1.07
C GLY A 273 22.79 5.99 0.00
N HIS A 274 22.58 6.37 1.27
CA HIS A 274 22.38 5.41 2.37
C HIS A 274 20.92 5.36 2.79
N ILE A 275 20.48 4.24 3.34
CA ILE A 275 19.15 4.10 3.93
C ILE A 275 19.04 5.05 5.14
N ALA A 276 18.16 6.05 5.03
CA ALA A 276 17.81 6.93 6.13
C ALA A 276 16.73 6.29 7.03
N GLU A 277 15.74 5.63 6.38
CA GLU A 277 14.66 4.95 7.08
C GLU A 277 14.00 3.88 6.20
N TRP A 278 13.49 2.83 6.84
CA TRP A 278 12.73 1.75 6.21
C TRP A 278 11.32 1.71 6.77
N PHE A 279 10.32 1.69 5.88
CA PHE A 279 8.90 1.62 6.17
C PHE A 279 8.35 0.28 5.65
N PRO A 280 8.30 -0.77 6.47
CA PRO A 280 7.70 -2.04 6.08
C PRO A 280 6.18 -1.94 5.99
N GLY A 281 5.58 -2.69 5.06
CA GLY A 281 4.12 -2.73 4.88
C GLY A 281 3.55 -1.47 4.22
N ASN A 282 2.27 -1.21 4.47
CA ASN A 282 1.47 -0.17 3.81
C ASN A 282 0.78 0.82 4.76
N GLU A 283 1.13 0.79 6.06
CA GLU A 283 0.44 1.56 7.10
C GLU A 283 1.11 2.91 7.42
N TRP A 284 2.20 3.25 6.74
CA TRP A 284 2.88 4.52 6.98
C TRP A 284 2.08 5.72 6.39
N ASP A 285 2.16 6.86 7.10
CA ASP A 285 1.48 8.09 6.70
C ASP A 285 2.34 8.90 5.72
N PRO A 286 1.81 9.30 4.54
CA PRO A 286 2.52 10.17 3.59
C PRO A 286 2.99 11.50 4.18
N VAL A 287 2.27 12.07 5.15
CA VAL A 287 2.66 13.34 5.79
C VAL A 287 3.92 13.16 6.63
N ASP A 288 4.00 12.06 7.40
CA ASP A 288 5.17 11.74 8.22
C ASP A 288 6.39 11.45 7.34
N VAL A 289 6.20 10.68 6.26
CA VAL A 289 7.28 10.37 5.31
C VAL A 289 7.76 11.65 4.60
N TYR A 290 6.85 12.53 4.18
CA TYR A 290 7.21 13.82 3.62
C TYR A 290 8.03 14.68 4.59
N ALA A 291 7.65 14.75 5.88
CA ALA A 291 8.40 15.50 6.88
C ALA A 291 9.83 14.98 7.04
N LYS A 292 10.02 13.66 7.05
CA LYS A 292 11.34 13.01 7.10
C LYS A 292 12.16 13.27 5.83
N MET A 293 11.54 13.19 4.66
CA MET A 293 12.16 13.49 3.38
C MET A 293 12.65 14.96 3.34
N LYS A 294 11.81 15.88 3.78
CA LYS A 294 12.15 17.31 3.91
C LYS A 294 13.34 17.54 4.84
N ALA A 295 13.44 16.84 5.95
CA ALA A 295 14.58 16.96 6.86
C ALA A 295 15.91 16.53 6.21
N LEU A 296 15.90 15.64 5.23
CA LEU A 296 17.09 15.21 4.47
C LEU A 296 17.49 16.21 3.38
N THR A 297 16.55 17.00 2.85
CA THR A 297 16.85 18.01 1.82
C THR A 297 17.42 19.31 2.40
N ALA A 298 17.23 19.55 3.70
CA ALA A 298 17.70 20.76 4.40
C ALA A 298 19.18 20.72 4.83
N LYS A 299 19.89 19.60 4.57
CA LYS A 299 21.31 19.41 5.00
C LYS A 299 22.30 19.68 3.87
#